data_4e4f26421881d18411a7b9cd11e9ff64
#
_entry.id   4e4f26421881d18411a7b9cd11e9ff64
#
_cell.length_a   1.000
_cell.length_b   1.000
_cell.length_c   1.000
_cell.angle_alpha   90.00
_cell.angle_beta   90.00
_cell.angle_gamma   90.00
#
_symmetry.space_group_name_H-M   'P 1'
#
loop_
_entity.id
_entity.type
_entity.pdbx_description
1 polymer ?
#
loop_
_entity_poly.entity_id
_entity_poly.type
_entity_poly.pdbx_seq_one_letter_code
_entity_poly.pdbx_strand_id
1 'polypeptide(L)'
;MSILLEKAKSIVEQAYGDRVENGEPYKNHAYRVMAAMDTEEEQIVALLHDVLEDSEIKLYDLQDAGFSKKVIAAVEDLTKGNAVKYFDYIEDLTLNPLATKVKIAELKDNMDAVRVNRMSFKTYTLEDRCQKSLNILEGAE
;
A
#
# COMPACT_ATOMS: atom_id res chain seq x y z
N MET A 1 15.49 5.64 -16.59
CA MET A 1 14.99 5.81 -15.22
C MET A 1 14.05 6.97 -15.13
N SER A 2 12.92 6.76 -14.54
CA SER A 2 11.90 7.79 -14.45
C SER A 2 12.19 8.74 -13.28
N ILE A 3 12.05 10.03 -13.54
CA ILE A 3 12.15 11.07 -12.51
C ILE A 3 11.05 10.87 -11.46
N LEU A 4 9.85 10.48 -11.88
CA LEU A 4 8.71 10.29 -10.96
C LEU A 4 8.92 9.10 -10.04
N LEU A 5 9.49 8.01 -10.53
CA LEU A 5 9.80 6.86 -9.70
C LEU A 5 10.85 7.22 -8.64
N GLU A 6 11.87 7.98 -9.02
CA GLU A 6 12.87 8.45 -8.07
C GLU A 6 12.28 9.41 -7.04
N LYS A 7 11.35 10.28 -7.45
CA LYS A 7 10.63 11.14 -6.51
C LYS A 7 9.81 10.32 -5.50
N ALA A 8 9.14 9.25 -5.98
CA ALA A 8 8.38 8.38 -5.09
C ALA A 8 9.29 7.71 -4.06
N LYS A 9 10.46 7.24 -4.47
CA LYS A 9 11.45 6.67 -3.55
C LYS A 9 11.92 7.70 -2.52
N SER A 10 12.17 8.94 -2.95
CA SER A 10 12.55 10.02 -2.03
C SER A 10 11.46 10.30 -1.00
N ILE A 11 10.20 10.27 -1.41
CA ILE A 11 9.06 10.46 -0.52
C ILE A 11 8.99 9.34 0.52
N VAL A 12 9.23 8.09 0.11
CA VAL A 12 9.29 6.95 1.03
C VAL A 12 10.39 7.15 2.07
N GLU A 13 11.58 7.59 1.65
CA GLU A 13 12.69 7.88 2.57
C GLU A 13 12.33 9.02 3.53
N GLN A 14 11.67 10.04 3.05
CA GLN A 14 11.21 11.16 3.88
C GLN A 14 10.13 10.71 4.88
N ALA A 15 9.19 9.88 4.44
CA ALA A 15 8.07 9.43 5.26
C ALA A 15 8.51 8.45 6.35
N TYR A 16 9.39 7.53 6.03
CA TYR A 16 9.73 6.41 6.91
C TYR A 16 11.15 6.50 7.48
N GLY A 17 12.10 7.07 6.73
CA GLY A 17 13.48 7.25 7.21
C GLY A 17 14.05 5.98 7.81
N ASP A 18 14.53 6.07 9.04
CA ASP A 18 15.14 4.97 9.79
C ASP A 18 14.13 4.21 10.66
N ARG A 19 12.84 4.48 10.51
CA ARG A 19 11.80 3.81 11.30
C ARG A 19 11.89 2.30 11.13
N VAL A 20 11.86 1.59 12.27
CA VAL A 20 11.96 0.12 12.33
C VAL A 20 10.66 -0.43 12.93
N GLU A 21 10.19 -1.54 12.38
CA GLU A 21 9.03 -2.25 12.91
C GLU A 21 9.29 -3.75 12.77
N ASN A 22 9.03 -4.51 13.82
CA ASN A 22 9.25 -5.96 13.86
C ASN A 22 10.68 -6.36 13.47
N GLY A 23 11.67 -5.54 13.85
CA GLY A 23 13.08 -5.84 13.64
C GLY A 23 13.61 -5.52 12.25
N GLU A 24 12.82 -4.90 11.37
CA GLU A 24 13.30 -4.49 10.05
C GLU A 24 12.87 -3.06 9.72
N PRO A 25 13.57 -2.38 8.79
CA PRO A 25 13.15 -1.06 8.33
C PRO A 25 11.72 -1.09 7.78
N TYR A 26 10.90 -0.17 8.27
CA TYR A 26 9.48 -0.11 7.88
C TYR A 26 9.29 0.08 6.38
N LYS A 27 10.17 0.84 5.74
CA LYS A 27 10.13 1.08 4.29
C LYS A 27 10.28 -0.19 3.44
N ASN A 28 10.83 -1.27 4.02
CA ASN A 28 11.03 -2.53 3.29
C ASN A 28 9.72 -3.08 2.74
N HIS A 29 8.61 -2.94 3.48
CA HIS A 29 7.28 -3.34 3.00
C HIS A 29 6.94 -2.61 1.69
N ALA A 30 7.11 -1.28 1.66
CA ALA A 30 6.83 -0.49 0.45
C ALA A 30 7.66 -0.96 -0.74
N TYR A 31 8.95 -1.23 -0.53
CA TYR A 31 9.84 -1.70 -1.60
C TYR A 31 9.49 -3.12 -2.06
N ARG A 32 9.05 -4.00 -1.16
CA ARG A 32 8.60 -5.35 -1.54
C ARG A 32 7.33 -5.29 -2.39
N VAL A 33 6.38 -4.43 -2.01
CA VAL A 33 5.16 -4.24 -2.81
C VAL A 33 5.50 -3.68 -4.20
N MET A 34 6.41 -2.70 -4.24
CA MET A 34 6.91 -2.15 -5.52
C MET A 34 7.51 -3.25 -6.39
N ALA A 35 8.33 -4.13 -5.81
CA ALA A 35 9.01 -5.18 -6.56
C ALA A 35 8.04 -6.19 -7.20
N ALA A 36 6.83 -6.30 -6.66
CA ALA A 36 5.79 -7.18 -7.21
C ALA A 36 5.00 -6.54 -8.36
N MET A 37 5.29 -5.28 -8.70
CA MET A 37 4.55 -4.54 -9.72
C MET A 37 5.24 -4.62 -11.09
N ASP A 38 4.44 -4.52 -12.15
CA ASP A 38 4.90 -4.71 -13.52
C ASP A 38 5.17 -3.39 -14.26
N THR A 39 4.44 -2.33 -13.94
CA THR A 39 4.57 -1.04 -14.62
C THR A 39 5.09 0.02 -13.67
N GLU A 40 5.61 1.11 -14.24
CA GLU A 40 6.10 2.22 -13.44
C GLU A 40 5.01 2.88 -12.60
N GLU A 41 3.82 3.09 -13.17
CA GLU A 41 2.70 3.67 -12.43
C GLU A 41 2.32 2.79 -11.24
N GLU A 42 2.28 1.48 -11.43
CA GLU A 42 2.03 0.51 -10.36
C GLU A 42 3.10 0.58 -9.28
N GLN A 43 4.36 0.67 -9.68
CA GLN A 43 5.49 0.78 -8.76
C GLN A 43 5.41 2.05 -7.92
N ILE A 44 5.06 3.17 -8.54
CA ILE A 44 4.91 4.45 -7.84
C ILE A 44 3.77 4.37 -6.82
N VAL A 45 2.61 3.84 -7.22
CA VAL A 45 1.48 3.68 -6.29
C VAL A 45 1.84 2.75 -5.14
N ALA A 46 2.55 1.66 -5.44
CA ALA A 46 3.02 0.73 -4.40
C ALA A 46 3.90 1.43 -3.36
N LEU A 47 4.82 2.27 -3.79
CA LEU A 47 5.69 3.02 -2.88
C LEU A 47 4.89 4.00 -2.02
N LEU A 48 3.87 4.64 -2.58
CA LEU A 48 3.13 5.72 -1.93
C LEU A 48 1.88 5.25 -1.17
N HIS A 49 1.52 3.97 -1.26
CA HIS A 49 0.20 3.49 -0.81
C HIS A 49 -0.16 3.78 0.65
N ASP A 50 0.81 3.81 1.55
CA ASP A 50 0.58 4.07 2.97
C ASP A 50 1.10 5.43 3.45
N VAL A 51 1.72 6.21 2.56
CA VAL A 51 2.40 7.46 2.94
C VAL A 51 1.44 8.47 3.56
N LEU A 52 0.23 8.59 3.05
CA LEU A 52 -0.75 9.56 3.55
C LEU A 52 -1.25 9.19 4.96
N GLU A 53 -1.32 7.90 5.29
CA GLU A 53 -1.74 7.45 6.62
C GLU A 53 -0.61 7.48 7.64
N ASP A 54 0.61 7.18 7.21
CA ASP A 54 1.74 6.92 8.10
C ASP A 54 2.64 8.12 8.34
N SER A 55 2.45 9.22 7.61
CA SER A 55 3.31 10.39 7.71
C SER A 55 2.52 11.68 7.61
N GLU A 56 3.23 12.81 7.69
CA GLU A 56 2.61 14.14 7.55
C GLU A 56 2.47 14.59 6.10
N ILE A 57 2.90 13.76 5.15
CA ILE A 57 2.77 14.05 3.72
C ILE A 57 1.29 14.00 3.35
N LYS A 58 0.83 15.02 2.62
CA LYS A 58 -0.57 15.19 2.23
C LYS A 58 -0.75 14.98 0.73
N LEU A 59 -2.01 14.77 0.34
CA LEU A 59 -2.34 14.56 -1.07
C LEU A 59 -1.82 15.70 -1.97
N TYR A 60 -1.93 16.95 -1.49
CA TYR A 60 -1.44 18.11 -2.26
C TYR A 60 0.07 18.08 -2.47
N ASP A 61 0.84 17.48 -1.55
CA ASP A 61 2.28 17.29 -1.73
C ASP A 61 2.57 16.37 -2.92
N LEU A 62 1.77 15.33 -3.09
CA LEU A 62 1.90 14.40 -4.22
C LEU A 62 1.50 15.08 -5.53
N GLN A 63 0.46 15.91 -5.49
CA GLN A 63 0.03 16.70 -6.64
C GLN A 63 1.12 17.68 -7.08
N ASP A 64 1.72 18.37 -6.11
CA ASP A 64 2.80 19.33 -6.36
C ASP A 64 4.05 18.65 -6.91
N ALA A 65 4.30 17.40 -6.55
CA ALA A 65 5.43 16.64 -7.06
C ALA A 65 5.27 16.24 -8.54
N GLY A 66 4.06 16.37 -9.09
CA GLY A 66 3.82 16.13 -10.50
C GLY A 66 3.36 14.73 -10.87
N PHE A 67 2.93 13.92 -9.90
CA PHE A 67 2.38 12.60 -10.19
C PHE A 67 1.07 12.71 -10.98
N SER A 68 0.79 11.72 -11.84
CA SER A 68 -0.38 11.74 -12.69
C SER A 68 -1.68 11.66 -11.87
N LYS A 69 -2.78 12.12 -12.47
CA LYS A 69 -4.11 12.01 -11.84
C LYS A 69 -4.46 10.57 -11.50
N LYS A 70 -4.06 9.62 -12.36
CA LYS A 70 -4.30 8.20 -12.17
C LYS A 70 -3.58 7.68 -10.93
N VAL A 71 -2.32 8.06 -10.74
CA VAL A 71 -1.52 7.71 -9.56
C VAL A 71 -2.14 8.33 -8.31
N ILE A 72 -2.45 9.61 -8.35
CA ILE A 72 -3.05 10.34 -7.21
C ILE A 72 -4.37 9.69 -6.78
N ALA A 73 -5.24 9.38 -7.75
CA ALA A 73 -6.53 8.75 -7.45
C ALA A 73 -6.35 7.39 -6.79
N ALA A 74 -5.39 6.59 -7.27
CA ALA A 74 -5.12 5.27 -6.69
C ALA A 74 -4.59 5.37 -5.25
N VAL A 75 -3.67 6.29 -5.00
CA VAL A 75 -3.14 6.50 -3.63
C VAL A 75 -4.25 6.97 -2.70
N GLU A 76 -5.09 7.89 -3.16
CA GLU A 76 -6.24 8.37 -2.38
C GLU A 76 -7.20 7.22 -2.07
N ASP A 77 -7.54 6.40 -3.06
CA ASP A 77 -8.44 5.26 -2.87
C ASP A 77 -7.86 4.23 -1.90
N LEU A 78 -6.54 4.05 -1.90
CA LEU A 78 -5.85 3.14 -0.98
C LEU A 78 -5.80 3.67 0.45
N THR A 79 -6.02 4.96 0.65
CA THR A 79 -5.98 5.60 1.96
C THR A 79 -7.37 5.49 2.60
N LYS A 80 -7.48 4.66 3.65
CA LYS A 80 -8.76 4.41 4.31
C LYS A 80 -9.09 5.55 5.28
N GLY A 81 -10.30 6.14 5.12
CA GLY A 81 -10.83 7.10 6.08
C GLY A 81 -11.34 6.41 7.35
N ASN A 82 -11.31 7.13 8.47
CA ASN A 82 -11.74 6.58 9.77
C ASN A 82 -13.24 6.27 9.82
N ALA A 83 -14.04 6.94 9.01
CA ALA A 83 -15.50 6.76 8.98
C ALA A 83 -15.94 5.57 8.14
N VAL A 84 -15.04 4.96 7.38
CA VAL A 84 -15.36 3.87 6.45
C VAL A 84 -15.02 2.54 7.10
N LYS A 85 -15.95 1.57 7.01
CA LYS A 85 -15.69 0.22 7.50
C LYS A 85 -14.69 -0.50 6.60
N TYR A 86 -13.88 -1.37 7.19
CA TYR A 86 -12.76 -1.98 6.47
C TYR A 86 -13.18 -2.72 5.20
N PHE A 87 -14.21 -3.58 5.27
CA PHE A 87 -14.61 -4.36 4.09
C PHE A 87 -15.36 -3.51 3.06
N ASP A 88 -16.03 -2.44 3.47
CA ASP A 88 -16.60 -1.46 2.54
C ASP A 88 -15.48 -0.76 1.76
N TYR A 89 -14.41 -0.40 2.46
CA TYR A 89 -13.21 0.15 1.83
C TYR A 89 -12.61 -0.84 0.81
N ILE A 90 -12.48 -2.12 1.17
CA ILE A 90 -11.96 -3.14 0.26
C ILE A 90 -12.85 -3.28 -0.97
N GLU A 91 -14.17 -3.30 -0.78
CA GLU A 91 -15.13 -3.39 -1.91
C GLU A 91 -15.01 -2.19 -2.84
N ASP A 92 -14.89 -0.99 -2.28
CA ASP A 92 -14.74 0.24 -3.08
C ASP A 92 -13.47 0.23 -3.92
N LEU A 93 -12.39 -0.39 -3.43
CA LEU A 93 -11.14 -0.51 -4.20
C LEU A 93 -11.32 -1.27 -5.51
N THR A 94 -12.29 -2.17 -5.59
CA THR A 94 -12.53 -2.95 -6.82
C THR A 94 -12.90 -2.06 -8.00
N LEU A 95 -13.36 -0.83 -7.74
CA LEU A 95 -13.69 0.14 -8.79
C LEU A 95 -12.45 0.77 -9.43
N ASN A 96 -11.27 0.59 -8.83
CA ASN A 96 -10.00 1.13 -9.33
C ASN A 96 -9.02 -0.02 -9.54
N PRO A 97 -8.82 -0.49 -10.79
CA PRO A 97 -7.93 -1.63 -11.06
C PRO A 97 -6.49 -1.44 -10.60
N LEU A 98 -5.96 -0.22 -10.71
CA LEU A 98 -4.61 0.09 -10.26
C LEU A 98 -4.49 -0.05 -8.73
N ALA A 99 -5.44 0.51 -7.99
CA ALA A 99 -5.48 0.39 -6.53
C ALA A 99 -5.68 -1.06 -6.09
N THR A 100 -6.55 -1.80 -6.79
CA THR A 100 -6.81 -3.22 -6.52
C THR A 100 -5.54 -4.05 -6.62
N LYS A 101 -4.77 -3.86 -7.71
CA LYS A 101 -3.53 -4.62 -7.93
C LYS A 101 -2.51 -4.37 -6.81
N VAL A 102 -2.34 -3.11 -6.43
CA VAL A 102 -1.41 -2.73 -5.36
C VAL A 102 -1.86 -3.31 -4.03
N LYS A 103 -3.16 -3.22 -3.72
CA LYS A 103 -3.70 -3.76 -2.45
C LYS A 103 -3.52 -5.27 -2.35
N ILE A 104 -3.71 -6.00 -3.43
CA ILE A 104 -3.48 -7.45 -3.46
C ILE A 104 -2.03 -7.76 -3.07
N ALA A 105 -1.07 -7.07 -3.67
CA ALA A 105 0.35 -7.27 -3.37
C ALA A 105 0.69 -6.90 -1.93
N GLU A 106 0.12 -5.80 -1.42
CA GLU A 106 0.28 -5.38 -0.03
C GLU A 106 -0.22 -6.45 0.94
N LEU A 107 -1.43 -6.96 0.69
CA LEU A 107 -2.02 -7.98 1.55
C LEU A 107 -1.22 -9.28 1.53
N LYS A 108 -0.70 -9.67 0.38
CA LYS A 108 0.17 -10.85 0.27
C LYS A 108 1.46 -10.68 1.06
N ASP A 109 2.07 -9.50 1.00
CA ASP A 109 3.25 -9.22 1.81
C ASP A 109 2.93 -9.24 3.31
N ASN A 110 1.80 -8.69 3.71
CA ASN A 110 1.34 -8.72 5.10
C ASN A 110 1.09 -10.16 5.57
N MET A 111 0.52 -11.02 4.73
CA MET A 111 0.29 -12.43 5.07
C MET A 111 1.62 -13.17 5.25
N ASP A 112 2.61 -12.89 4.44
CA ASP A 112 3.94 -13.49 4.58
C ASP A 112 4.58 -13.09 5.91
N ALA A 113 4.48 -11.82 6.29
CA ALA A 113 4.98 -11.33 7.57
C ALA A 113 4.26 -12.00 8.75
N VAL A 114 2.95 -12.17 8.64
CA VAL A 114 2.13 -12.85 9.65
C VAL A 114 2.55 -14.31 9.80
N ARG A 115 2.81 -15.01 8.69
CA ARG A 115 3.26 -16.40 8.70
C ARG A 115 4.61 -16.57 9.36
N VAL A 116 5.52 -15.62 9.17
CA VAL A 116 6.84 -15.63 9.79
C VAL A 116 6.74 -15.44 11.30
N ASN A 117 5.77 -14.65 11.77
CA ASN A 117 5.61 -14.29 13.19
C ASN A 117 4.44 -15.00 13.86
N ARG A 118 4.24 -16.27 13.60
CA ARG A 118 3.07 -17.06 14.05
C ARG A 118 2.91 -17.26 15.56
N MET A 119 3.60 -16.50 16.37
CA MET A 119 3.61 -16.68 17.82
C MET A 119 2.54 -15.85 18.55
N SER A 120 1.74 -15.05 17.84
CA SER A 120 0.76 -14.14 18.42
C SER A 120 -0.67 -14.58 18.10
N PHE A 121 -1.53 -14.53 19.10
CA PHE A 121 -2.97 -14.77 18.93
C PHE A 121 -3.60 -13.79 17.92
N LYS A 122 -3.12 -12.57 17.86
CA LYS A 122 -3.57 -11.55 16.90
C LYS A 122 -3.29 -11.94 15.45
N THR A 123 -2.29 -12.75 15.23
CA THR A 123 -1.88 -13.23 13.90
C THR A 123 -3.01 -13.93 13.18
N TYR A 124 -3.78 -14.73 13.90
CA TYR A 124 -4.88 -15.50 13.33
C TYR A 124 -5.96 -14.59 12.74
N THR A 125 -6.36 -13.56 13.50
CA THR A 125 -7.38 -12.60 13.05
C THR A 125 -6.92 -11.79 11.85
N LEU A 126 -5.64 -11.39 11.85
CA LEU A 126 -5.07 -10.62 10.72
C LEU A 126 -5.00 -11.47 9.45
N GLU A 127 -4.57 -12.73 9.57
CA GLU A 127 -4.50 -13.65 8.44
C GLU A 127 -5.88 -13.88 7.83
N ASP A 128 -6.89 -14.07 8.67
CA ASP A 128 -8.28 -14.30 8.25
C ASP A 128 -8.82 -13.07 7.51
N ARG A 129 -8.60 -11.88 8.05
CA ARG A 129 -9.02 -10.63 7.41
C ARG A 129 -8.33 -10.42 6.07
N CYS A 130 -7.03 -10.69 5.99
CA CYS A 130 -6.28 -10.60 4.75
C CYS A 130 -6.82 -11.56 3.69
N GLN A 131 -7.09 -12.80 4.08
CA GLN A 131 -7.61 -13.81 3.15
C GLN A 131 -8.99 -13.41 2.60
N LYS A 132 -9.88 -12.92 3.46
CA LYS A 132 -11.19 -12.46 3.04
C LYS A 132 -11.10 -11.27 2.09
N SER A 133 -10.19 -10.32 2.38
CA SER A 133 -9.94 -9.18 1.51
C SER A 133 -9.41 -9.62 0.16
N LEU A 134 -8.46 -10.55 0.13
CA LEU A 134 -7.92 -11.10 -1.12
C LEU A 134 -9.01 -11.76 -1.95
N ASN A 135 -9.91 -12.50 -1.32
CA ASN A 135 -11.01 -13.14 -2.03
C ASN A 135 -11.91 -12.11 -2.73
N ILE A 136 -12.19 -11.00 -2.06
CA ILE A 136 -12.98 -9.90 -2.65
C ILE A 136 -12.24 -9.27 -3.83
N LEU A 137 -10.97 -8.92 -3.64
CA LEU A 137 -10.18 -8.19 -4.64
C LEU A 137 -9.85 -9.07 -5.86
N GLU A 138 -9.46 -10.32 -5.63
CA GLU A 138 -9.13 -11.24 -6.71
C GLU A 138 -10.37 -11.68 -7.49
N GLY A 139 -11.51 -11.76 -6.83
CA GLY A 139 -12.77 -12.04 -7.48
C GLY A 139 -13.24 -10.93 -8.42
N ALA A 140 -12.74 -9.71 -8.22
CA ALA A 140 -13.08 -8.54 -9.06
C ALA A 140 -12.15 -8.40 -10.27
N GLU A 141 -11.01 -9.08 -10.27
CA GLU A 141 -10.11 -9.10 -11.41
C GLU A 141 -10.73 -9.91 -12.56
#